data_8d5636cef4090249621ce38d20c6f3f2
#
_entry.id   8d5636cef4090249621ce38d20c6f3f2
#
_cell.length_a   1.000
_cell.length_b   1.000
_cell.length_c   1.000
_cell.angle_alpha   90.00
_cell.angle_beta   90.00
_cell.angle_gamma   90.00
#
_symmetry.space_group_name_H-M   'P 1'
#
loop_
_entity.id
_entity.type
_entity.pdbx_description
1 polymer ?
#
loop_
_entity_poly.entity_id
_entity_poly.type
_entity_poly.pdbx_seq_one_letter_code
_entity_poly.pdbx_strand_id
1 'polypeptide(L)'
;MRESAEKRILGKIGELKGVKANHPGQIVCVAGCMAQKDGEKLIKKHPQIDLLIGTAHVNGFKEILAEYLSEKGERVYNSLEVKESEFEGERIRQSGFSAWIPIMYGCNNFCTYCIVPYVRGRERSRSIENIVDEVRQAVAKGYKEFTLLGQNVNSYGKDFGVKDQFAKLLRRVNEIPGVERIRYMTSHPRDMHEDVIKAVAECEHICENFHIPFQSGSNKILKAMNRGYTREKYLELVAMIRRYVPEAAITTDIIVGFPGETEADFNDTLNLVKEVGFDAAFTFIYSKRSGTPAAAMEEQVPLEIKKARLNLLMEAQNISSLQRNEALVGKTLEVLAEGPSNNNNKVWSGRTRTNKLVLWPVEGCDFELGDKVQVQIETAQTWLLKGKAVE
;
A
#
# COMPACT_ATOMS: atom_id res chain seq x y z
N MET A 1 7.69 1.51 9.84
CA MET A 1 7.04 0.26 10.32
C MET A 1 5.99 0.63 11.34
N ARG A 2 4.96 -0.17 11.52
CA ARG A 2 3.97 0.03 12.58
C ARG A 2 4.50 -0.62 13.87
N GLU A 3 4.33 0.01 15.03
CA GLU A 3 4.77 -0.53 16.32
C GLU A 3 4.20 -1.93 16.61
N SER A 4 2.94 -2.17 16.23
CA SER A 4 2.32 -3.49 16.33
C SER A 4 3.02 -4.56 15.50
N ALA A 5 3.56 -4.22 14.33
CA ALA A 5 4.32 -5.13 13.49
C ALA A 5 5.70 -5.44 14.11
N GLU A 6 6.37 -4.43 14.69
CA GLU A 6 7.64 -4.64 15.42
C GLU A 6 7.42 -5.58 16.61
N LYS A 7 6.38 -5.32 17.43
CA LYS A 7 6.04 -6.18 18.59
C LYS A 7 5.75 -7.63 18.17
N ARG A 8 5.02 -7.82 17.05
CA ARG A 8 4.71 -9.16 16.54
C ARG A 8 5.97 -9.91 16.08
N ILE A 9 6.90 -9.23 15.38
CA ILE A 9 8.18 -9.82 14.98
C ILE A 9 9.04 -10.16 16.20
N LEU A 10 9.13 -9.26 17.18
CA LEU A 10 9.87 -9.52 18.43
C LEU A 10 9.29 -10.70 19.21
N GLY A 11 7.97 -10.84 19.27
CA GLY A 11 7.31 -12.01 19.83
C GLY A 11 7.73 -13.30 19.11
N LYS A 12 7.71 -13.29 17.76
CA LYS A 12 8.13 -14.45 16.95
C LYS A 12 9.60 -14.80 17.15
N ILE A 13 10.49 -13.81 17.22
CA ILE A 13 11.90 -14.02 17.56
C ILE A 13 12.05 -14.66 18.94
N GLY A 14 11.22 -14.24 19.91
CA GLY A 14 11.19 -14.85 21.24
C GLY A 14 10.81 -16.32 21.24
N GLU A 15 9.78 -16.71 20.47
CA GLU A 15 9.35 -18.09 20.28
C GLU A 15 10.48 -18.96 19.67
N LEU A 16 11.19 -18.41 18.69
CA LEU A 16 12.29 -19.11 18.00
C LEU A 16 13.48 -19.42 18.93
N LYS A 17 13.61 -18.76 20.09
CA LYS A 17 14.61 -19.10 21.09
C LYS A 17 14.43 -20.53 21.62
N GLY A 18 13.18 -20.93 21.94
CA GLY A 18 12.85 -22.27 22.38
C GLY A 18 13.03 -23.31 21.27
N VAL A 19 12.62 -22.98 20.06
CA VAL A 19 12.77 -23.86 18.91
C VAL A 19 14.25 -24.16 18.61
N LYS A 20 15.10 -23.11 18.63
CA LYS A 20 16.54 -23.26 18.41
C LYS A 20 17.25 -24.06 19.51
N ALA A 21 16.77 -23.95 20.76
CA ALA A 21 17.30 -24.75 21.87
C ALA A 21 17.09 -26.27 21.65
N ASN A 22 15.95 -26.63 21.05
CA ASN A 22 15.63 -28.02 20.71
C ASN A 22 16.23 -28.48 19.36
N HIS A 23 16.56 -27.54 18.48
CA HIS A 23 17.14 -27.79 17.15
C HIS A 23 18.35 -26.86 16.92
N PRO A 24 19.53 -27.15 17.50
CA PRO A 24 20.70 -26.26 17.46
C PRO A 24 21.21 -25.92 16.05
N GLY A 25 20.98 -26.81 15.08
CA GLY A 25 21.35 -26.58 13.67
C GLY A 25 20.40 -25.66 12.90
N GLN A 26 19.31 -25.20 13.53
CA GLN A 26 18.37 -24.29 12.86
C GLN A 26 18.93 -22.87 12.75
N ILE A 27 18.90 -22.32 11.54
CA ILE A 27 19.32 -20.93 11.27
C ILE A 27 18.10 -20.01 11.42
N VAL A 28 18.25 -18.98 12.25
CA VAL A 28 17.25 -17.93 12.43
C VAL A 28 17.70 -16.67 11.68
N CYS A 29 17.03 -16.40 10.55
CA CYS A 29 17.27 -15.21 9.73
C CYS A 29 16.14 -14.19 9.94
N VAL A 30 16.49 -12.92 10.16
CA VAL A 30 15.54 -11.79 10.19
C VAL A 30 15.86 -10.85 9.05
N ALA A 31 14.88 -10.68 8.13
CA ALA A 31 15.05 -9.84 6.94
C ALA A 31 14.08 -8.65 6.91
N GLY A 32 14.48 -7.57 6.24
CA GLY A 32 13.63 -6.42 5.94
C GLY A 32 13.88 -5.19 6.80
N CYS A 33 12.87 -4.30 6.90
CA CYS A 33 13.03 -2.97 7.49
C CYS A 33 13.51 -2.97 8.95
N MET A 34 13.18 -3.98 9.76
CA MET A 34 13.62 -4.08 11.15
C MET A 34 15.11 -4.45 11.23
N ALA A 35 15.55 -5.42 10.42
CA ALA A 35 16.96 -5.76 10.29
C ALA A 35 17.78 -4.56 9.80
N GLN A 36 17.27 -3.82 8.82
CA GLN A 36 17.89 -2.60 8.32
C GLN A 36 18.05 -1.52 9.40
N LYS A 37 16.99 -1.29 10.20
CA LYS A 37 16.94 -0.23 11.21
C LYS A 37 17.82 -0.55 12.43
N ASP A 38 17.64 -1.75 12.97
CA ASP A 38 18.17 -2.10 14.29
C ASP A 38 19.51 -2.83 14.22
N GLY A 39 19.83 -3.48 13.09
CA GLY A 39 21.14 -4.05 12.80
C GLY A 39 21.72 -4.91 13.94
N GLU A 40 23.00 -4.68 14.26
CA GLU A 40 23.70 -5.39 15.35
C GLU A 40 23.02 -5.30 16.72
N LYS A 41 22.28 -4.20 17.00
CA LYS A 41 21.55 -4.06 18.27
C LYS A 41 20.52 -5.16 18.46
N LEU A 42 19.91 -5.63 17.36
CA LEU A 42 18.93 -6.70 17.38
C LEU A 42 19.57 -8.05 17.72
N ILE A 43 20.74 -8.38 17.12
CA ILE A 43 21.50 -9.59 17.47
C ILE A 43 21.96 -9.57 18.94
N LYS A 44 22.52 -8.45 19.40
CA LYS A 44 22.98 -8.30 20.79
C LYS A 44 21.84 -8.56 21.78
N LYS A 45 20.63 -8.12 21.47
CA LYS A 45 19.44 -8.31 22.30
C LYS A 45 18.80 -9.70 22.16
N HIS A 46 18.97 -10.33 20.99
CA HIS A 46 18.37 -11.61 20.63
C HIS A 46 19.43 -12.55 20.05
N PRO A 47 20.27 -13.19 20.90
CA PRO A 47 21.42 -14.00 20.46
C PRO A 47 21.05 -15.20 19.57
N GLN A 48 19.78 -15.65 19.63
CA GLN A 48 19.28 -16.73 18.79
C GLN A 48 19.20 -16.38 17.29
N ILE A 49 19.31 -15.09 16.92
CA ILE A 49 19.37 -14.66 15.53
C ILE A 49 20.78 -14.92 14.99
N ASP A 50 20.83 -15.67 13.90
CA ASP A 50 22.09 -15.99 13.20
C ASP A 50 22.42 -14.98 12.13
N LEU A 51 21.42 -14.49 11.40
CA LEU A 51 21.60 -13.68 10.20
C LEU A 51 20.59 -12.52 10.16
N LEU A 52 21.08 -11.31 9.87
CA LEU A 52 20.25 -10.12 9.63
C LEU A 52 20.47 -9.62 8.20
N ILE A 53 19.34 -9.44 7.49
CA ILE A 53 19.35 -8.99 6.09
C ILE A 53 18.49 -7.75 5.95
N GLY A 54 19.12 -6.60 5.68
CA GLY A 54 18.46 -5.34 5.40
C GLY A 54 17.67 -5.36 4.11
N THR A 55 16.87 -4.32 3.90
CA THR A 55 15.94 -4.22 2.76
C THR A 55 16.61 -4.22 1.40
N ALA A 56 17.85 -3.75 1.32
CA ALA A 56 18.64 -3.69 0.09
C ALA A 56 19.21 -5.06 -0.32
N HIS A 57 19.35 -5.98 0.63
CA HIS A 57 20.04 -7.26 0.41
C HIS A 57 19.11 -8.48 0.33
N VAL A 58 17.78 -8.29 0.40
CA VAL A 58 16.82 -9.40 0.43
C VAL A 58 16.88 -10.26 -0.84
N ASN A 59 17.14 -9.67 -1.99
CA ASN A 59 17.23 -10.41 -3.25
C ASN A 59 18.52 -11.26 -3.36
N GLY A 60 19.59 -10.88 -2.67
CA GLY A 60 20.85 -11.64 -2.55
C GLY A 60 20.82 -12.74 -1.44
N PHE A 61 19.64 -13.14 -0.99
CA PHE A 61 19.50 -14.07 0.15
C PHE A 61 20.22 -15.40 -0.05
N LYS A 62 20.20 -15.96 -1.26
CA LYS A 62 20.84 -17.26 -1.55
C LYS A 62 22.35 -17.19 -1.36
N GLU A 63 22.96 -16.17 -1.91
CA GLU A 63 24.41 -15.90 -1.86
C GLU A 63 24.84 -15.63 -0.42
N ILE A 64 24.11 -14.78 0.28
CA ILE A 64 24.35 -14.45 1.69
C ILE A 64 24.24 -15.69 2.57
N LEU A 65 23.22 -16.54 2.35
CA LEU A 65 23.07 -17.77 3.10
C LEU A 65 24.20 -18.77 2.81
N ALA A 66 24.61 -18.89 1.55
CA ALA A 66 25.72 -19.76 1.16
C ALA A 66 27.05 -19.28 1.79
N GLU A 67 27.32 -17.99 1.80
CA GLU A 67 28.48 -17.39 2.49
C GLU A 67 28.46 -17.67 3.99
N TYR A 68 27.30 -17.48 4.64
CA TYR A 68 27.12 -17.78 6.07
C TYR A 68 27.40 -19.25 6.39
N LEU A 69 26.86 -20.16 5.58
CA LEU A 69 27.05 -21.61 5.75
C LEU A 69 28.48 -22.07 5.52
N SER A 70 29.27 -21.33 4.73
CA SER A 70 30.69 -21.61 4.50
C SER A 70 31.62 -21.04 5.58
N GLU A 71 31.07 -20.46 6.65
CA GLU A 71 31.77 -19.78 7.76
C GLU A 71 32.61 -18.55 7.32
N LYS A 72 32.36 -18.02 6.12
CA LYS A 72 33.06 -16.86 5.54
C LYS A 72 32.24 -15.59 5.51
N GLY A 73 30.93 -15.69 5.79
CA GLY A 73 30.00 -14.58 5.67
C GLY A 73 29.84 -13.75 6.92
N GLU A 74 29.45 -12.50 6.73
CA GLU A 74 29.02 -11.61 7.80
C GLU A 74 27.66 -12.05 8.36
N ARG A 75 27.34 -11.60 9.57
CA ARG A 75 26.03 -11.85 10.20
C ARG A 75 25.03 -10.72 9.96
N VAL A 76 25.49 -9.55 9.53
CA VAL A 76 24.66 -8.34 9.40
C VAL A 76 24.90 -7.69 8.05
N TYR A 77 23.90 -7.74 7.19
CA TYR A 77 23.87 -7.11 5.86
C TYR A 77 22.82 -6.00 5.88
N ASN A 78 23.20 -4.79 6.28
CA ASN A 78 22.25 -3.67 6.46
C ASN A 78 22.67 -2.36 5.80
N SER A 79 23.60 -2.38 4.86
CA SER A 79 23.90 -1.18 4.06
C SER A 79 22.68 -0.82 3.19
N LEU A 80 22.57 0.46 2.81
CA LEU A 80 21.56 0.93 1.85
C LEU A 80 22.09 0.95 0.41
N GLU A 81 23.34 0.55 0.22
CA GLU A 81 23.94 0.39 -1.10
C GLU A 81 23.39 -0.87 -1.75
N VAL A 82 22.86 -0.73 -2.96
CA VAL A 82 22.26 -1.80 -3.74
C VAL A 82 23.08 -2.01 -5.00
N LYS A 83 23.43 -3.24 -5.30
CA LYS A 83 24.01 -3.60 -6.60
C LYS A 83 22.88 -3.65 -7.64
N GLU A 84 23.12 -3.17 -8.85
CA GLU A 84 22.10 -3.11 -9.93
C GLU A 84 21.47 -4.47 -10.25
N SER A 85 22.22 -5.56 -10.12
CA SER A 85 21.76 -6.94 -10.33
C SER A 85 20.71 -7.43 -9.32
N GLU A 86 20.46 -6.70 -8.22
CA GLU A 86 19.53 -7.13 -7.16
C GLU A 86 18.04 -6.96 -7.51
N PHE A 87 17.71 -6.37 -8.67
CA PHE A 87 16.34 -6.23 -9.13
C PHE A 87 15.86 -7.37 -10.04
N GLU A 88 16.76 -8.26 -10.43
CA GLU A 88 16.51 -9.34 -11.38
C GLU A 88 16.33 -10.66 -10.62
N GLY A 89 15.25 -11.37 -10.90
CA GLY A 89 14.99 -12.69 -10.34
C GLY A 89 13.54 -13.13 -10.55
N GLU A 90 13.33 -14.42 -10.71
CA GLU A 90 12.00 -15.00 -10.80
C GLU A 90 11.26 -14.82 -9.47
N ARG A 91 10.06 -14.21 -9.52
CA ARG A 91 9.24 -14.01 -8.33
C ARG A 91 8.26 -15.15 -8.15
N ILE A 92 8.34 -15.80 -7.00
CA ILE A 92 7.35 -16.80 -6.60
C ILE A 92 6.07 -16.07 -6.21
N ARG A 93 4.96 -16.37 -6.89
CA ARG A 93 3.63 -15.85 -6.61
C ARG A 93 2.72 -16.98 -6.17
N GLN A 94 1.90 -16.74 -5.15
CA GLN A 94 0.99 -17.75 -4.59
C GLN A 94 -0.42 -17.67 -5.14
N SER A 95 -0.81 -16.52 -5.68
CA SER A 95 -2.16 -16.27 -6.21
C SER A 95 -2.23 -16.54 -7.71
N GLY A 96 -3.32 -17.14 -8.15
CA GLY A 96 -3.50 -17.58 -9.54
C GLY A 96 -3.93 -16.49 -10.52
N PHE A 97 -4.51 -15.35 -10.10
CA PHE A 97 -5.07 -14.35 -11.02
C PHE A 97 -4.55 -12.91 -10.82
N SER A 98 -4.04 -12.58 -9.64
CA SER A 98 -3.55 -11.23 -9.32
C SER A 98 -2.07 -11.23 -8.97
N ALA A 99 -1.30 -10.34 -9.57
CA ALA A 99 0.14 -10.20 -9.39
C ALA A 99 0.51 -8.81 -8.88
N TRP A 100 1.40 -8.78 -7.89
CA TRP A 100 1.93 -7.55 -7.33
C TRP A 100 3.30 -7.26 -7.93
N ILE A 101 3.44 -6.11 -8.58
CA ILE A 101 4.61 -5.71 -9.36
C ILE A 101 5.29 -4.50 -8.71
N PRO A 102 6.39 -4.68 -7.96
CA PRO A 102 7.18 -3.54 -7.51
C PRO A 102 7.79 -2.82 -8.71
N ILE A 103 7.49 -1.52 -8.82
CA ILE A 103 8.00 -0.67 -9.91
C ILE A 103 9.15 0.22 -9.47
N MET A 104 9.26 0.47 -8.14
CA MET A 104 10.28 1.30 -7.54
C MET A 104 10.50 0.96 -6.08
N TYR A 105 11.64 1.41 -5.54
CA TYR A 105 12.05 1.22 -4.14
C TYR A 105 12.45 2.55 -3.54
N GLY A 106 12.42 2.66 -2.19
CA GLY A 106 12.79 3.86 -1.46
C GLY A 106 11.79 5.02 -1.58
N CYS A 107 12.11 6.16 -0.99
CA CYS A 107 11.26 7.35 -1.03
C CYS A 107 12.06 8.62 -0.71
N ASN A 108 11.84 9.69 -1.47
CA ASN A 108 12.51 10.98 -1.31
C ASN A 108 11.66 12.03 -0.56
N ASN A 109 10.45 11.68 -0.07
CA ASN A 109 9.55 12.66 0.54
C ASN A 109 9.97 13.12 1.94
N PHE A 110 10.71 12.31 2.70
CA PHE A 110 11.16 12.66 4.05
C PHE A 110 10.07 13.26 4.95
N CYS A 111 8.84 12.72 4.87
CA CYS A 111 7.78 13.10 5.80
C CYS A 111 8.26 12.87 7.24
N THR A 112 8.06 13.85 8.14
CA THR A 112 8.67 13.88 9.46
C THR A 112 8.32 12.70 10.38
N TYR A 113 7.22 12.01 10.10
CA TYR A 113 6.78 10.81 10.84
C TYR A 113 7.25 9.49 10.21
N CYS A 114 7.90 9.54 9.04
CA CYS A 114 8.14 8.35 8.23
C CYS A 114 9.59 7.86 8.32
N ILE A 115 9.74 6.56 8.62
CA ILE A 115 11.07 5.94 8.69
C ILE A 115 11.56 5.40 7.33
N VAL A 116 10.70 5.37 6.31
CA VAL A 116 11.00 4.72 5.02
C VAL A 116 12.29 5.20 4.36
N PRO A 117 12.58 6.51 4.22
CA PRO A 117 13.83 6.97 3.60
C PRO A 117 15.10 6.44 4.31
N TYR A 118 15.00 6.21 5.61
CA TYR A 118 16.12 5.76 6.46
C TYR A 118 16.34 4.24 6.44
N VAL A 119 15.32 3.47 6.01
CA VAL A 119 15.40 1.99 5.99
C VAL A 119 15.25 1.38 4.60
N ARG A 120 14.84 2.17 3.59
CA ARG A 120 14.74 1.72 2.19
C ARG A 120 15.56 2.57 1.23
N GLY A 121 16.19 3.65 1.74
CA GLY A 121 17.02 4.55 0.95
C GLY A 121 16.23 5.49 0.04
N ARG A 122 16.94 6.10 -0.89
CA ARG A 122 16.41 7.00 -1.91
C ARG A 122 15.56 6.25 -2.93
N GLU A 123 14.72 6.99 -3.65
CA GLU A 123 13.94 6.46 -4.75
C GLU A 123 14.84 5.86 -5.84
N ARG A 124 14.48 4.68 -6.28
CA ARG A 124 15.10 3.95 -7.37
C ARG A 124 14.00 3.25 -8.14
N SER A 125 13.82 3.67 -9.38
CA SER A 125 12.81 3.12 -10.29
C SER A 125 13.41 1.97 -11.10
N ARG A 126 12.60 0.97 -11.39
CA ARG A 126 12.94 -0.07 -12.38
C ARG A 126 12.68 0.46 -13.78
N SER A 127 13.39 -0.04 -14.78
CA SER A 127 13.10 0.32 -16.17
C SER A 127 11.69 -0.11 -16.60
N ILE A 128 11.08 0.62 -17.52
CA ILE A 128 9.77 0.26 -18.07
C ILE A 128 9.83 -1.12 -18.70
N GLU A 129 10.89 -1.42 -19.44
CA GLU A 129 11.11 -2.66 -20.14
C GLU A 129 11.08 -3.85 -19.17
N ASN A 130 11.83 -3.79 -18.06
CA ASN A 130 11.87 -4.85 -17.04
C ASN A 130 10.50 -5.07 -16.38
N ILE A 131 9.71 -4.01 -16.18
CA ILE A 131 8.36 -4.11 -15.62
C ILE A 131 7.40 -4.74 -16.64
N VAL A 132 7.44 -4.30 -17.88
CA VAL A 132 6.62 -4.82 -18.98
C VAL A 132 6.91 -6.30 -19.21
N ASP A 133 8.18 -6.70 -19.20
CA ASP A 133 8.57 -8.11 -19.39
C ASP A 133 8.11 -8.98 -18.20
N GLU A 134 8.20 -8.47 -16.96
CA GLU A 134 7.66 -9.18 -15.79
C GLU A 134 6.13 -9.36 -15.88
N VAL A 135 5.41 -8.33 -16.35
CA VAL A 135 3.95 -8.41 -16.57
C VAL A 135 3.62 -9.43 -17.66
N ARG A 136 4.32 -9.41 -18.81
CA ARG A 136 4.13 -10.39 -19.88
C ARG A 136 4.35 -11.83 -19.43
N GLN A 137 5.43 -12.07 -18.66
CA GLN A 137 5.71 -13.39 -18.08
C GLN A 137 4.60 -13.83 -17.13
N ALA A 138 4.04 -12.91 -16.33
CA ALA A 138 2.94 -13.22 -15.44
C ALA A 138 1.65 -13.49 -16.21
N VAL A 139 1.32 -12.71 -17.26
CA VAL A 139 0.19 -12.99 -18.16
C VAL A 139 0.30 -14.40 -18.76
N ALA A 140 1.49 -14.78 -19.25
CA ALA A 140 1.74 -16.13 -19.79
C ALA A 140 1.52 -17.26 -18.75
N LYS A 141 1.55 -16.93 -17.44
CA LYS A 141 1.23 -17.84 -16.32
C LYS A 141 -0.24 -17.73 -15.86
N GLY A 142 -1.10 -17.02 -16.59
CA GLY A 142 -2.54 -16.87 -16.32
C GLY A 142 -2.94 -15.72 -15.37
N TYR A 143 -2.01 -14.84 -15.00
CA TYR A 143 -2.35 -13.66 -14.21
C TYR A 143 -3.07 -12.61 -15.06
N LYS A 144 -4.13 -12.01 -14.51
CA LYS A 144 -5.03 -11.08 -15.19
C LYS A 144 -5.03 -9.67 -14.57
N GLU A 145 -4.87 -9.59 -13.24
CA GLU A 145 -4.83 -8.32 -12.50
C GLU A 145 -3.40 -8.02 -12.03
N PHE A 146 -2.97 -6.76 -12.20
CA PHE A 146 -1.62 -6.31 -11.85
C PHE A 146 -1.70 -5.08 -10.94
N THR A 147 -1.14 -5.20 -9.72
CA THR A 147 -1.03 -4.06 -8.80
C THR A 147 0.40 -3.54 -8.79
N LEU A 148 0.59 -2.31 -9.31
CA LEU A 148 1.88 -1.63 -9.32
C LEU A 148 2.20 -1.08 -7.95
N LEU A 149 3.37 -1.44 -7.39
CA LEU A 149 3.76 -1.13 -6.03
C LEU A 149 5.00 -0.22 -5.97
N GLY A 150 4.95 0.72 -5.05
CA GLY A 150 6.06 1.58 -4.67
C GLY A 150 5.80 2.24 -3.32
N GLN A 151 6.73 3.06 -2.85
CA GLN A 151 6.51 3.91 -1.66
C GLN A 151 5.81 5.23 -2.02
N ASN A 152 5.93 5.64 -3.28
CA ASN A 152 5.25 6.75 -3.91
C ASN A 152 5.26 6.51 -5.42
N VAL A 153 4.28 5.76 -5.93
CA VAL A 153 4.28 5.33 -7.35
C VAL A 153 4.22 6.51 -8.34
N ASN A 154 3.68 7.65 -7.92
CA ASN A 154 3.58 8.85 -8.75
C ASN A 154 4.94 9.51 -9.01
N SER A 155 5.96 9.22 -8.20
CA SER A 155 7.32 9.69 -8.42
C SER A 155 8.16 8.74 -9.29
N TYR A 156 7.57 7.65 -9.77
CA TYR A 156 8.25 6.70 -10.65
C TYR A 156 8.93 7.39 -11.83
N GLY A 157 10.21 7.09 -12.01
CA GLY A 157 11.04 7.63 -13.09
C GLY A 157 11.60 9.03 -12.84
N LYS A 158 11.30 9.69 -11.71
CA LYS A 158 11.94 10.98 -11.39
C LYS A 158 13.47 10.88 -11.27
N ASP A 159 13.95 9.74 -10.79
CA ASP A 159 15.37 9.42 -10.70
C ASP A 159 16.05 9.25 -12.07
N PHE A 160 15.29 9.01 -13.15
CA PHE A 160 15.78 9.04 -14.53
C PHE A 160 15.92 10.46 -15.09
N GLY A 161 15.48 11.50 -14.35
CA GLY A 161 15.47 12.89 -14.82
C GLY A 161 14.39 13.19 -15.89
N VAL A 162 13.42 12.29 -16.08
CA VAL A 162 12.37 12.41 -17.09
C VAL A 162 11.01 12.56 -16.40
N LYS A 163 10.15 13.46 -16.93
CA LYS A 163 8.80 13.68 -16.41
C LYS A 163 7.84 12.60 -16.91
N ASP A 164 6.71 12.47 -16.21
CA ASP A 164 5.51 11.72 -16.63
C ASP A 164 5.73 10.22 -16.90
N GLN A 165 6.82 9.67 -16.32
CA GLN A 165 7.17 8.27 -16.54
C GLN A 165 6.14 7.30 -15.96
N PHE A 166 5.42 7.68 -14.90
CA PHE A 166 4.39 6.82 -14.33
C PHE A 166 3.19 6.69 -15.27
N ALA A 167 2.71 7.79 -15.86
CA ALA A 167 1.65 7.74 -16.87
C ALA A 167 2.05 6.93 -18.11
N LYS A 168 3.32 7.09 -18.56
CA LYS A 168 3.87 6.28 -19.64
C LYS A 168 3.90 4.79 -19.31
N LEU A 169 4.36 4.43 -18.11
CA LEU A 169 4.36 3.03 -17.63
C LEU A 169 2.94 2.46 -17.61
N LEU A 170 1.96 3.20 -17.08
CA LEU A 170 0.57 2.76 -17.03
C LEU A 170 0.04 2.43 -18.43
N ARG A 171 0.25 3.32 -19.43
CA ARG A 171 -0.15 3.07 -20.81
C ARG A 171 0.56 1.86 -21.43
N ARG A 172 1.87 1.70 -21.18
CA ARG A 172 2.64 0.56 -21.69
C ARG A 172 2.17 -0.77 -21.12
N VAL A 173 1.78 -0.81 -19.83
CA VAL A 173 1.21 -2.02 -19.21
C VAL A 173 -0.21 -2.28 -19.74
N ASN A 174 -0.99 -1.23 -19.97
CA ASN A 174 -2.34 -1.35 -20.54
C ASN A 174 -2.36 -1.95 -21.97
N GLU A 175 -1.29 -1.77 -22.74
CA GLU A 175 -1.15 -2.30 -24.10
C GLU A 175 -0.80 -3.80 -24.15
N ILE A 176 -0.53 -4.45 -23.01
CA ILE A 176 -0.11 -5.85 -22.97
C ILE A 176 -1.35 -6.75 -23.11
N PRO A 177 -1.42 -7.59 -24.16
CA PRO A 177 -2.54 -8.53 -24.34
C PRO A 177 -2.66 -9.49 -23.16
N GLY A 178 -3.88 -9.68 -22.65
CA GLY A 178 -4.17 -10.52 -21.49
C GLY A 178 -4.11 -9.82 -20.13
N VAL A 179 -3.69 -8.56 -20.09
CA VAL A 179 -3.92 -7.69 -18.92
C VAL A 179 -5.40 -7.28 -18.90
N GLU A 180 -6.08 -7.56 -17.80
CA GLU A 180 -7.50 -7.21 -17.64
C GLU A 180 -7.72 -6.08 -16.64
N ARG A 181 -6.85 -5.97 -15.60
CA ARG A 181 -6.90 -4.90 -14.61
C ARG A 181 -5.53 -4.44 -14.17
N ILE A 182 -5.38 -3.14 -14.09
CA ILE A 182 -4.19 -2.47 -13.56
C ILE A 182 -4.62 -1.63 -12.36
N ARG A 183 -4.00 -1.91 -11.22
CA ARG A 183 -4.11 -1.13 -9.99
C ARG A 183 -2.77 -0.54 -9.62
N TYR A 184 -2.78 0.52 -8.85
CA TYR A 184 -1.59 1.06 -8.24
C TYR A 184 -1.88 1.53 -6.83
N MET A 185 -0.88 1.51 -5.97
CA MET A 185 -1.04 1.86 -4.55
C MET A 185 0.06 2.83 -4.10
N THR A 186 -0.27 3.63 -3.09
CA THR A 186 0.67 4.52 -2.41
C THR A 186 1.11 5.70 -3.27
N SER A 187 0.17 6.59 -3.54
CA SER A 187 0.41 7.87 -4.20
C SER A 187 0.72 8.98 -3.19
N HIS A 188 1.32 10.07 -3.66
CA HIS A 188 1.49 11.28 -2.87
C HIS A 188 0.80 12.44 -3.59
N PRO A 189 -0.05 13.25 -2.90
CA PRO A 189 -0.83 14.32 -3.54
C PRO A 189 0.01 15.30 -4.35
N ARG A 190 1.21 15.67 -3.85
CA ARG A 190 2.13 16.59 -4.53
C ARG A 190 2.62 16.06 -5.89
N ASP A 191 2.70 14.75 -6.02
CA ASP A 191 3.29 14.08 -7.19
C ASP A 191 2.22 13.50 -8.13
N MET A 192 0.92 13.72 -7.84
CA MET A 192 -0.17 13.36 -8.72
C MET A 192 -0.35 14.45 -9.79
N HIS A 193 -0.01 14.10 -11.03
CA HIS A 193 -0.10 14.99 -12.18
C HIS A 193 -1.29 14.65 -13.07
N GLU A 194 -1.73 15.61 -13.86
CA GLU A 194 -2.90 15.48 -14.75
C GLU A 194 -2.76 14.31 -15.74
N ASP A 195 -1.53 14.04 -16.25
CA ASP A 195 -1.29 12.93 -17.18
C ASP A 195 -1.55 11.54 -16.62
N VAL A 196 -1.35 11.36 -15.29
CA VAL A 196 -1.71 10.10 -14.61
C VAL A 196 -3.24 9.97 -14.55
N ILE A 197 -3.95 11.06 -14.25
CA ILE A 197 -5.42 11.08 -14.20
C ILE A 197 -6.01 10.81 -15.59
N LYS A 198 -5.43 11.43 -16.64
CA LYS A 198 -5.79 11.17 -18.03
C LYS A 198 -5.55 9.70 -18.41
N ALA A 199 -4.39 9.13 -18.02
CA ALA A 199 -4.13 7.72 -18.30
C ALA A 199 -5.20 6.80 -17.66
N VAL A 200 -5.68 7.11 -16.44
CA VAL A 200 -6.79 6.37 -15.82
C VAL A 200 -8.10 6.55 -16.59
N ALA A 201 -8.37 7.74 -17.09
CA ALA A 201 -9.60 8.02 -17.85
C ALA A 201 -9.62 7.41 -19.27
N GLU A 202 -8.45 7.28 -19.90
CA GLU A 202 -8.31 6.89 -21.30
C GLU A 202 -8.03 5.39 -21.50
N CYS A 203 -7.43 4.72 -20.51
CA CYS A 203 -6.96 3.34 -20.62
C CYS A 203 -7.96 2.35 -20.03
N GLU A 204 -8.43 1.43 -20.84
CA GLU A 204 -9.50 0.47 -20.51
C GLU A 204 -9.20 -0.38 -19.27
N HIS A 205 -7.95 -0.83 -19.11
CA HIS A 205 -7.59 -1.78 -18.05
C HIS A 205 -7.18 -1.11 -16.74
N ILE A 206 -6.99 0.22 -16.70
CA ILE A 206 -6.63 0.92 -15.47
C ILE A 206 -7.87 1.16 -14.62
N CYS A 207 -7.84 0.67 -13.38
CA CYS A 207 -8.96 0.79 -12.46
C CYS A 207 -9.14 2.22 -11.93
N GLU A 208 -10.38 2.69 -11.84
CA GLU A 208 -10.77 4.03 -11.40
C GLU A 208 -10.71 4.16 -9.86
N ASN A 209 -9.56 3.82 -9.28
CA ASN A 209 -9.33 3.89 -7.84
C ASN A 209 -8.07 4.69 -7.53
N PHE A 210 -8.25 5.83 -6.86
CA PHE A 210 -7.16 6.73 -6.48
C PHE A 210 -6.94 6.66 -4.97
N HIS A 211 -5.83 6.06 -4.55
CA HIS A 211 -5.40 6.12 -3.15
C HIS A 211 -4.44 7.29 -2.96
N ILE A 212 -4.94 8.38 -2.34
CA ILE A 212 -4.23 9.65 -2.22
C ILE A 212 -4.19 10.08 -0.75
N PRO A 213 -3.17 9.66 0.02
CA PRO A 213 -3.03 9.97 1.44
C PRO A 213 -2.90 11.46 1.73
N PHE A 214 -3.92 12.13 2.27
CA PHE A 214 -3.82 13.54 2.65
C PHE A 214 -3.23 13.76 4.05
N GLN A 215 -3.31 12.79 4.93
CA GLN A 215 -2.75 12.72 6.28
C GLN A 215 -3.36 13.68 7.30
N SER A 216 -3.57 14.97 6.99
CA SER A 216 -4.19 15.99 7.85
C SER A 216 -4.86 17.06 7.01
N GLY A 217 -6.00 17.59 7.45
CA GLY A 217 -6.72 18.70 6.83
C GLY A 217 -6.19 20.09 7.21
N SER A 218 -5.27 20.18 8.17
CA SER A 218 -4.67 21.44 8.62
C SER A 218 -3.38 21.75 7.86
N ASN A 219 -3.29 22.94 7.25
CA ASN A 219 -2.07 23.40 6.59
C ASN A 219 -0.87 23.51 7.55
N LYS A 220 -1.11 23.89 8.82
CA LYS A 220 -0.09 23.89 9.88
C LYS A 220 0.50 22.50 10.08
N ILE A 221 -0.35 21.50 10.21
CA ILE A 221 0.07 20.11 10.45
C ILE A 221 0.71 19.52 9.18
N LEU A 222 0.17 19.77 7.99
CA LEU A 222 0.79 19.35 6.73
C LEU A 222 2.21 19.90 6.57
N LYS A 223 2.44 21.17 6.94
CA LYS A 223 3.77 21.78 6.96
C LYS A 223 4.70 21.08 7.98
N ALA A 224 4.21 20.83 9.20
CA ALA A 224 4.97 20.14 10.25
C ALA A 224 5.28 18.68 9.87
N MET A 225 4.40 18.03 9.10
CA MET A 225 4.59 16.70 8.53
C MET A 225 5.55 16.68 7.32
N ASN A 226 5.99 17.84 6.81
CA ASN A 226 6.78 17.98 5.58
C ASN A 226 6.08 17.40 4.34
N ARG A 227 4.78 17.71 4.15
CA ARG A 227 4.00 17.15 3.04
C ARG A 227 4.18 17.89 1.71
N GLY A 228 4.57 19.18 1.74
CA GLY A 228 4.86 19.97 0.55
C GLY A 228 3.66 20.34 -0.33
N TYR A 229 2.44 20.29 0.23
CA TYR A 229 1.19 20.77 -0.36
C TYR A 229 0.26 21.32 0.73
N THR A 230 -0.80 22.03 0.31
CA THR A 230 -1.83 22.59 1.19
C THR A 230 -3.16 21.87 1.01
N ARG A 231 -4.10 22.08 1.94
CA ARG A 231 -5.48 21.60 1.85
C ARG A 231 -6.14 22.01 0.54
N GLU A 232 -5.98 23.26 0.15
CA GLU A 232 -6.59 23.83 -1.05
C GLU A 232 -6.09 23.09 -2.31
N LYS A 233 -4.78 22.86 -2.42
CA LYS A 233 -4.19 22.09 -3.52
C LYS A 233 -4.67 20.64 -3.53
N TYR A 234 -4.94 20.07 -2.37
CA TYR A 234 -5.52 18.73 -2.29
C TYR A 234 -6.96 18.72 -2.83
N LEU A 235 -7.78 19.72 -2.49
CA LEU A 235 -9.15 19.86 -3.00
C LEU A 235 -9.17 20.12 -4.52
N GLU A 236 -8.26 20.93 -5.04
CA GLU A 236 -8.06 21.12 -6.49
C GLU A 236 -7.74 19.79 -7.20
N LEU A 237 -6.88 18.97 -6.61
CA LEU A 237 -6.56 17.66 -7.13
C LEU A 237 -7.78 16.73 -7.14
N VAL A 238 -8.56 16.69 -6.06
CA VAL A 238 -9.81 15.91 -6.00
C VAL A 238 -10.81 16.36 -7.05
N ALA A 239 -10.98 17.67 -7.23
CA ALA A 239 -11.84 18.24 -8.26
C ALA A 239 -11.36 17.86 -9.68
N MET A 240 -10.06 17.88 -9.92
CA MET A 240 -9.46 17.45 -11.18
C MET A 240 -9.76 15.97 -11.46
N ILE A 241 -9.56 15.08 -10.47
CA ILE A 241 -9.86 13.65 -10.62
C ILE A 241 -11.33 13.44 -10.98
N ARG A 242 -12.26 14.07 -10.26
CA ARG A 242 -13.70 13.94 -10.51
C ARG A 242 -14.13 14.51 -11.87
N ARG A 243 -13.40 15.49 -12.38
CA ARG A 243 -13.67 16.06 -13.73
C ARG A 243 -13.30 15.07 -14.82
N TYR A 244 -12.15 14.37 -14.71
CA TYR A 244 -11.70 13.41 -15.73
C TYR A 244 -12.31 12.03 -15.54
N VAL A 245 -12.53 11.62 -14.30
CA VAL A 245 -13.02 10.29 -13.91
C VAL A 245 -14.15 10.45 -12.89
N PRO A 246 -15.38 10.80 -13.31
CA PRO A 246 -16.51 11.13 -12.41
C PRO A 246 -16.85 10.02 -11.41
N GLU A 247 -16.77 8.75 -11.83
CA GLU A 247 -17.09 7.58 -11.01
C GLU A 247 -15.88 7.07 -10.18
N ALA A 248 -14.78 7.83 -10.13
CA ALA A 248 -13.58 7.41 -9.39
C ALA A 248 -13.86 7.22 -7.90
N ALA A 249 -13.39 6.10 -7.36
CA ALA A 249 -13.24 5.96 -5.93
C ALA A 249 -11.98 6.66 -5.44
N ILE A 250 -12.12 7.50 -4.44
CA ILE A 250 -11.00 8.21 -3.79
C ILE A 250 -10.84 7.68 -2.39
N THR A 251 -9.68 7.13 -2.08
CA THR A 251 -9.31 6.61 -0.77
C THR A 251 -8.09 7.33 -0.22
N THR A 252 -7.92 7.30 1.10
CA THR A 252 -6.87 8.09 1.75
C THR A 252 -6.33 7.45 3.02
N ASP A 253 -5.20 7.99 3.52
CA ASP A 253 -4.68 7.76 4.87
C ASP A 253 -4.81 9.04 5.68
N ILE A 254 -5.15 8.91 6.97
CA ILE A 254 -5.29 10.02 7.91
C ILE A 254 -4.59 9.67 9.23
N ILE A 255 -3.80 10.61 9.74
CA ILE A 255 -3.11 10.50 11.03
C ILE A 255 -3.65 11.55 11.97
N VAL A 256 -4.24 11.14 13.10
CA VAL A 256 -4.69 12.04 14.17
C VAL A 256 -3.70 12.09 15.31
N GLY A 257 -3.66 13.24 16.01
CA GLY A 257 -2.81 13.43 17.17
C GLY A 257 -1.33 13.55 16.81
N PHE A 258 -1.02 14.11 15.66
CA PHE A 258 0.35 14.49 15.31
C PHE A 258 0.86 15.56 16.31
N PRO A 259 2.18 15.62 16.64
CA PRO A 259 2.71 16.63 17.55
C PRO A 259 2.29 18.06 17.16
N GLY A 260 1.79 18.83 18.12
CA GLY A 260 1.29 20.19 17.92
C GLY A 260 -0.09 20.30 17.26
N GLU A 261 -0.82 19.19 17.05
CA GLU A 261 -2.19 19.19 16.55
C GLU A 261 -3.15 19.71 17.63
N THR A 262 -3.79 20.85 17.34
CA THR A 262 -4.85 21.43 18.19
C THR A 262 -6.23 20.87 17.85
N GLU A 263 -7.26 21.27 18.60
CA GLU A 263 -8.65 20.93 18.30
C GLU A 263 -9.10 21.54 16.97
N ALA A 264 -8.69 22.77 16.68
CA ALA A 264 -8.97 23.44 15.41
C ALA A 264 -8.34 22.68 14.23
N ASP A 265 -7.08 22.25 14.35
CA ASP A 265 -6.38 21.45 13.34
C ASP A 265 -7.10 20.11 13.07
N PHE A 266 -7.62 19.48 14.11
CA PHE A 266 -8.39 18.25 13.98
C PHE A 266 -9.74 18.48 13.31
N ASN A 267 -10.44 19.58 13.66
CA ASN A 267 -11.70 19.98 13.00
C ASN A 267 -11.51 20.27 11.51
N ASP A 268 -10.39 20.86 11.10
CA ASP A 268 -10.03 20.99 9.68
C ASP A 268 -9.93 19.64 8.99
N THR A 269 -9.39 18.64 9.67
CA THR A 269 -9.31 17.27 9.15
C THR A 269 -10.70 16.64 8.99
N LEU A 270 -11.58 16.77 9.99
CA LEU A 270 -12.97 16.30 9.90
C LEU A 270 -13.75 16.98 8.77
N ASN A 271 -13.57 18.29 8.62
CA ASN A 271 -14.22 19.06 7.57
C ASN A 271 -13.77 18.61 6.19
N LEU A 272 -12.48 18.33 6.00
CA LEU A 272 -11.96 17.82 4.73
C LEU A 272 -12.54 16.44 4.39
N VAL A 273 -12.70 15.54 5.38
CA VAL A 273 -13.32 14.22 5.17
C VAL A 273 -14.77 14.38 4.68
N LYS A 274 -15.54 15.27 5.30
CA LYS A 274 -16.94 15.55 4.90
C LYS A 274 -17.03 16.18 3.52
N GLU A 275 -16.15 17.15 3.22
CA GLU A 275 -16.13 17.88 1.96
C GLU A 275 -15.75 16.99 0.77
N VAL A 276 -14.74 16.13 0.94
CA VAL A 276 -14.31 15.21 -0.11
C VAL A 276 -15.27 14.04 -0.26
N GLY A 277 -15.82 13.49 0.83
CA GLY A 277 -16.65 12.30 0.80
C GLY A 277 -15.87 11.10 0.26
N PHE A 278 -14.85 10.65 1.01
CA PHE A 278 -14.00 9.52 0.61
C PHE A 278 -14.77 8.20 0.59
N ASP A 279 -14.42 7.33 -0.36
CA ASP A 279 -14.94 5.96 -0.43
C ASP A 279 -14.45 5.10 0.72
N ALA A 280 -13.19 5.27 1.13
CA ALA A 280 -12.60 4.66 2.32
C ALA A 280 -11.42 5.46 2.82
N ALA A 281 -11.11 5.34 4.12
CA ALA A 281 -9.89 5.88 4.70
C ALA A 281 -9.25 4.88 5.66
N PHE A 282 -7.93 4.81 5.63
CA PHE A 282 -7.14 4.17 6.67
C PHE A 282 -6.79 5.23 7.71
N THR A 283 -7.33 5.08 8.91
CA THR A 283 -7.19 6.05 10.00
C THR A 283 -6.22 5.56 11.05
N PHE A 284 -5.31 6.40 11.47
CA PHE A 284 -4.24 6.05 12.39
C PHE A 284 -4.08 7.08 13.50
N ILE A 285 -3.76 6.61 14.71
CA ILE A 285 -3.17 7.45 15.74
C ILE A 285 -1.69 7.65 15.41
N TYR A 286 -1.19 8.88 15.52
CA TYR A 286 0.25 9.12 15.45
C TYR A 286 0.98 8.32 16.53
N SER A 287 1.94 7.50 16.11
CA SER A 287 2.81 6.70 16.95
C SER A 287 4.26 7.13 16.75
N LYS A 288 4.97 7.42 17.85
CA LYS A 288 6.39 7.78 17.81
C LYS A 288 7.21 6.68 17.17
N ARG A 289 8.09 7.05 16.25
CA ARG A 289 9.04 6.14 15.60
C ARG A 289 10.44 6.62 15.84
N SER A 290 11.21 5.88 16.61
CA SER A 290 12.62 6.20 16.87
C SER A 290 13.37 6.45 15.55
N GLY A 291 14.15 7.53 15.53
CA GLY A 291 14.89 7.97 14.34
C GLY A 291 14.13 8.87 13.37
N THR A 292 12.88 9.26 13.68
CA THR A 292 12.13 10.23 12.87
C THR A 292 12.08 11.61 13.52
N PRO A 293 12.07 12.72 12.76
CA PRO A 293 11.98 14.08 13.30
C PRO A 293 10.75 14.28 14.20
N ALA A 294 9.59 13.74 13.82
CA ALA A 294 8.36 13.90 14.61
C ALA A 294 8.41 13.21 15.98
N ALA A 295 9.27 12.20 16.15
CA ALA A 295 9.46 11.56 17.46
C ALA A 295 10.18 12.46 18.48
N ALA A 296 10.97 13.43 18.00
CA ALA A 296 11.71 14.39 18.81
C ALA A 296 10.93 15.69 19.08
N MET A 297 9.76 15.90 18.45
CA MET A 297 8.92 17.07 18.71
C MET A 297 8.36 17.03 20.14
N GLU A 298 8.35 18.17 20.82
CA GLU A 298 7.97 18.28 22.24
C GLU A 298 6.45 18.22 22.45
N GLU A 299 5.66 18.87 21.59
CA GLU A 299 4.20 19.00 21.74
C GLU A 299 3.44 17.70 21.40
N GLN A 300 3.73 16.63 22.12
CA GLN A 300 3.06 15.33 21.92
C GLN A 300 1.64 15.36 22.45
N VAL A 301 0.66 15.00 21.61
CA VAL A 301 -0.75 14.92 22.00
C VAL A 301 -0.96 13.73 22.94
N PRO A 302 -1.69 13.87 24.07
CA PRO A 302 -2.02 12.77 24.97
C PRO A 302 -2.79 11.63 24.28
N LEU A 303 -2.56 10.40 24.74
CA LEU A 303 -3.16 9.21 24.09
C LEU A 303 -4.69 9.23 24.11
N GLU A 304 -5.30 9.71 25.21
CA GLU A 304 -6.77 9.75 25.33
C GLU A 304 -7.39 10.74 24.34
N ILE A 305 -6.74 11.88 24.10
CA ILE A 305 -7.16 12.83 23.06
C ILE A 305 -7.04 12.20 21.67
N LYS A 306 -5.93 11.50 21.38
CA LYS A 306 -5.75 10.78 20.12
C LYS A 306 -6.84 9.74 19.89
N LYS A 307 -7.20 8.97 20.91
CA LYS A 307 -8.27 7.95 20.81
C LYS A 307 -9.63 8.61 20.54
N ALA A 308 -9.96 9.69 21.27
CA ALA A 308 -11.20 10.42 21.07
C ALA A 308 -11.30 10.96 19.65
N ARG A 309 -10.23 11.60 19.14
CA ARG A 309 -10.16 12.08 17.75
C ARG A 309 -10.28 10.95 16.73
N LEU A 310 -9.62 9.82 16.97
CA LEU A 310 -9.73 8.67 16.08
C LEU A 310 -11.17 8.16 15.97
N ASN A 311 -11.88 8.05 17.07
CA ASN A 311 -13.28 7.59 17.08
C ASN A 311 -14.18 8.54 16.29
N LEU A 312 -14.10 9.85 16.53
CA LEU A 312 -14.87 10.85 15.78
C LEU A 312 -14.54 10.82 14.27
N LEU A 313 -13.26 10.64 13.93
CA LEU A 313 -12.85 10.52 12.53
C LEU A 313 -13.42 9.26 11.88
N MET A 314 -13.40 8.13 12.59
CA MET A 314 -13.96 6.87 12.08
C MET A 314 -15.47 6.97 11.87
N GLU A 315 -16.21 7.61 12.77
CA GLU A 315 -17.64 7.86 12.62
C GLU A 315 -17.93 8.69 11.37
N ALA A 316 -17.22 9.81 11.19
CA ALA A 316 -17.38 10.67 10.02
C ALA A 316 -17.05 9.93 8.71
N GLN A 317 -16.00 9.12 8.70
CA GLN A 317 -15.61 8.34 7.52
C GLN A 317 -16.61 7.21 7.24
N ASN A 318 -17.13 6.54 8.25
CA ASN A 318 -18.12 5.47 8.08
C ASN A 318 -19.41 5.99 7.42
N ILE A 319 -19.85 7.19 7.79
CA ILE A 319 -20.99 7.85 7.12
C ILE A 319 -20.68 8.08 5.65
N SER A 320 -19.51 8.63 5.33
CA SER A 320 -19.10 8.86 3.95
C SER A 320 -19.02 7.57 3.14
N SER A 321 -18.38 6.53 3.69
CA SER A 321 -18.24 5.22 3.02
C SER A 321 -19.60 4.59 2.75
N LEU A 322 -20.53 4.65 3.70
CA LEU A 322 -21.88 4.13 3.53
C LEU A 322 -22.64 4.87 2.43
N GLN A 323 -22.65 6.20 2.44
CA GLN A 323 -23.29 7.01 1.40
C GLN A 323 -22.77 6.69 0.00
N ARG A 324 -21.42 6.54 -0.14
CA ARG A 324 -20.79 6.16 -1.41
C ARG A 324 -21.22 4.76 -1.87
N ASN A 325 -21.40 3.84 -0.94
CA ASN A 325 -21.84 2.48 -1.26
C ASN A 325 -23.33 2.44 -1.59
N GLU A 326 -24.18 3.17 -0.86
CA GLU A 326 -25.63 3.26 -1.11
C GLU A 326 -25.93 3.83 -2.50
N ALA A 327 -25.13 4.77 -3.00
CA ALA A 327 -25.26 5.32 -4.35
C ALA A 327 -25.01 4.29 -5.47
N LEU A 328 -24.55 3.08 -5.13
CA LEU A 328 -24.34 1.97 -6.06
C LEU A 328 -25.49 0.95 -6.05
N VAL A 329 -26.42 1.02 -5.11
CA VAL A 329 -27.57 0.13 -5.06
C VAL A 329 -28.42 0.31 -6.32
N GLY A 330 -28.82 -0.81 -6.93
CA GLY A 330 -29.52 -0.87 -8.19
C GLY A 330 -28.65 -0.85 -9.45
N LYS A 331 -27.34 -0.48 -9.32
CA LYS A 331 -26.39 -0.54 -10.44
C LYS A 331 -25.85 -1.96 -10.65
N THR A 332 -25.54 -2.29 -11.90
CA THR A 332 -24.76 -3.49 -12.24
C THR A 332 -23.30 -3.11 -12.35
N LEU A 333 -22.43 -3.82 -11.64
CA LEU A 333 -21.00 -3.55 -11.57
C LEU A 333 -20.20 -4.76 -12.03
N GLU A 334 -19.13 -4.51 -12.78
CA GLU A 334 -18.11 -5.52 -13.09
C GLU A 334 -17.31 -5.83 -11.82
N VAL A 335 -17.30 -7.10 -11.42
CA VAL A 335 -16.58 -7.62 -10.27
C VAL A 335 -15.59 -8.68 -10.72
N LEU A 336 -14.34 -8.60 -10.29
CA LEU A 336 -13.35 -9.66 -10.48
C LEU A 336 -13.48 -10.65 -9.33
N ALA A 337 -13.72 -11.92 -9.64
CA ALA A 337 -13.96 -12.98 -8.65
C ALA A 337 -12.66 -13.35 -7.92
N GLU A 338 -12.64 -13.21 -6.59
CA GLU A 338 -11.48 -13.49 -5.72
C GLU A 338 -11.61 -14.86 -5.02
N GLY A 339 -12.77 -15.49 -5.10
CA GLY A 339 -13.07 -16.79 -4.53
C GLY A 339 -14.21 -16.81 -3.54
N PRO A 340 -14.48 -17.98 -2.94
CA PRO A 340 -15.49 -18.12 -1.90
C PRO A 340 -15.19 -17.21 -0.71
N SER A 341 -16.24 -16.67 -0.12
CA SER A 341 -16.12 -15.85 1.10
C SER A 341 -15.58 -16.71 2.26
N ASN A 342 -14.67 -16.13 3.05
CA ASN A 342 -14.06 -16.81 4.20
C ASN A 342 -15.07 -17.34 5.23
N ASN A 343 -16.28 -16.76 5.29
CA ASN A 343 -17.30 -17.09 6.28
C ASN A 343 -18.42 -17.99 5.72
N ASN A 344 -18.52 -18.14 4.40
CA ASN A 344 -19.58 -18.92 3.77
C ASN A 344 -19.22 -19.34 2.35
N ASN A 345 -18.98 -20.63 2.13
CA ASN A 345 -18.61 -21.19 0.82
C ASN A 345 -19.72 -21.09 -0.25
N LYS A 346 -20.98 -20.81 0.15
CA LYS A 346 -22.10 -20.58 -0.78
C LYS A 346 -22.16 -19.14 -1.28
N VAL A 347 -21.21 -18.29 -0.87
CA VAL A 347 -21.13 -16.88 -1.25
C VAL A 347 -19.74 -16.63 -1.83
N TRP A 348 -19.71 -16.09 -3.03
CA TRP A 348 -18.48 -15.61 -3.64
C TRP A 348 -18.18 -14.18 -3.22
N SER A 349 -16.92 -13.83 -3.29
CA SER A 349 -16.40 -12.49 -3.05
C SER A 349 -15.55 -12.03 -4.23
N GLY A 350 -15.54 -10.73 -4.45
CA GLY A 350 -14.70 -10.12 -5.47
C GLY A 350 -14.65 -8.61 -5.32
N ARG A 351 -13.89 -7.98 -6.19
CA ARG A 351 -13.73 -6.51 -6.17
C ARG A 351 -14.13 -5.87 -7.46
N THR A 352 -14.82 -4.73 -7.31
CA THR A 352 -15.11 -3.84 -8.44
C THR A 352 -13.82 -3.18 -8.95
N ARG A 353 -13.88 -2.51 -10.12
CA ARG A 353 -12.80 -1.65 -10.61
C ARG A 353 -12.44 -0.57 -9.59
N THR A 354 -13.40 0.01 -8.91
CA THR A 354 -13.24 0.99 -7.81
C THR A 354 -12.79 0.38 -6.47
N ASN A 355 -12.39 -0.91 -6.48
CA ASN A 355 -11.88 -1.66 -5.32
C ASN A 355 -12.89 -1.91 -4.18
N LYS A 356 -14.19 -1.83 -4.45
CA LYS A 356 -15.21 -2.15 -3.45
C LYS A 356 -15.41 -3.67 -3.38
N LEU A 357 -15.48 -4.20 -2.16
CA LEU A 357 -15.77 -5.62 -1.91
C LEU A 357 -17.25 -5.89 -2.21
N VAL A 358 -17.51 -6.89 -3.02
CA VAL A 358 -18.86 -7.36 -3.35
C VAL A 358 -18.99 -8.83 -2.96
N LEU A 359 -20.13 -9.17 -2.40
CA LEU A 359 -20.53 -10.54 -2.06
C LEU A 359 -21.78 -10.91 -2.86
N TRP A 360 -21.80 -12.13 -3.45
CA TRP A 360 -22.95 -12.65 -4.18
C TRP A 360 -23.11 -14.17 -4.01
N PRO A 361 -24.33 -14.72 -4.04
CA PRO A 361 -24.58 -16.17 -3.97
C PRO A 361 -23.98 -16.92 -5.16
N VAL A 362 -23.59 -18.19 -4.94
CA VAL A 362 -23.05 -19.08 -5.99
C VAL A 362 -24.15 -19.73 -6.82
N GLU A 363 -25.42 -19.56 -6.46
CA GLU A 363 -26.55 -20.30 -7.05
C GLU A 363 -26.60 -20.18 -8.58
N GLY A 364 -26.46 -21.34 -9.25
CA GLY A 364 -26.63 -21.48 -10.69
C GLY A 364 -25.45 -21.17 -11.59
N CYS A 365 -24.29 -20.82 -11.03
CA CYS A 365 -23.09 -20.48 -11.83
C CYS A 365 -21.82 -21.10 -11.25
N ASP A 366 -21.00 -21.68 -12.12
CA ASP A 366 -19.65 -22.10 -11.80
C ASP A 366 -18.70 -20.95 -12.12
N PHE A 367 -18.17 -20.28 -11.08
CA PHE A 367 -17.18 -19.21 -11.21
C PHE A 367 -15.76 -19.74 -10.97
N GLU A 368 -14.80 -19.18 -11.70
CA GLU A 368 -13.38 -19.41 -11.48
C GLU A 368 -12.70 -18.16 -10.90
N LEU A 369 -11.54 -18.37 -10.27
CA LEU A 369 -10.73 -17.25 -9.77
C LEU A 369 -10.29 -16.36 -10.93
N GLY A 370 -10.55 -15.06 -10.82
CA GLY A 370 -10.22 -14.09 -11.85
C GLY A 370 -11.28 -13.93 -12.96
N ASP A 371 -12.45 -14.52 -12.79
CA ASP A 371 -13.58 -14.26 -13.72
C ASP A 371 -14.13 -12.85 -13.52
N LYS A 372 -14.54 -12.23 -14.62
CA LYS A 372 -15.30 -10.98 -14.62
C LYS A 372 -16.78 -11.31 -14.53
N VAL A 373 -17.40 -10.95 -13.43
CA VAL A 373 -18.82 -11.21 -13.15
C VAL A 373 -19.57 -9.90 -13.10
N GLN A 374 -20.69 -9.81 -13.82
CA GLN A 374 -21.61 -8.69 -13.68
C GLN A 374 -22.50 -8.93 -12.46
N VAL A 375 -22.46 -8.03 -11.48
CA VAL A 375 -23.22 -8.15 -10.23
C VAL A 375 -24.15 -6.95 -10.08
N GLN A 376 -25.46 -7.20 -10.05
CA GLN A 376 -26.45 -6.20 -9.71
C GLN A 376 -26.46 -6.01 -8.20
N ILE A 377 -26.15 -4.78 -7.74
CA ILE A 377 -26.04 -4.45 -6.32
C ILE A 377 -27.46 -4.29 -5.74
N GLU A 378 -27.79 -5.08 -4.73
CA GLU A 378 -29.08 -5.06 -4.04
C GLU A 378 -29.03 -4.31 -2.71
N THR A 379 -27.93 -4.46 -1.96
CA THR A 379 -27.75 -3.79 -0.65
C THR A 379 -26.32 -3.30 -0.45
N ALA A 380 -26.18 -2.25 0.35
CA ALA A 380 -24.91 -1.65 0.71
C ALA A 380 -24.71 -1.68 2.23
N GLN A 381 -23.46 -1.90 2.62
CA GLN A 381 -22.95 -1.73 3.99
C GLN A 381 -21.75 -0.81 3.96
N THR A 382 -21.30 -0.34 5.09
CA THR A 382 -20.14 0.56 5.19
C THR A 382 -18.89 0.02 4.46
N TRP A 383 -18.66 -1.30 4.52
CA TRP A 383 -17.43 -1.92 4.05
C TRP A 383 -17.58 -2.88 2.87
N LEU A 384 -18.80 -3.18 2.49
CA LEU A 384 -19.09 -4.13 1.41
C LEU A 384 -20.44 -3.88 0.76
N LEU A 385 -20.60 -4.42 -0.43
CA LEU A 385 -21.82 -4.47 -1.21
C LEU A 385 -22.31 -5.93 -1.28
N LYS A 386 -23.60 -6.12 -1.41
CA LYS A 386 -24.19 -7.43 -1.71
C LYS A 386 -25.09 -7.31 -2.93
N GLY A 387 -25.09 -8.34 -3.75
CA GLY A 387 -25.90 -8.38 -4.95
C GLY A 387 -26.08 -9.80 -5.47
N LYS A 388 -26.53 -9.90 -6.70
CA LYS A 388 -26.65 -11.16 -7.43
C LYS A 388 -25.94 -11.06 -8.77
N ALA A 389 -25.32 -12.16 -9.20
CA ALA A 389 -24.77 -12.24 -10.54
C ALA A 389 -25.92 -12.15 -11.57
N VAL A 390 -25.66 -11.42 -12.66
CA VAL A 390 -26.57 -11.26 -13.79
C VAL A 390 -25.83 -11.62 -15.07
N GLU A 391 -26.55 -12.14 -16.06
CA GLU A 391 -26.02 -12.50 -17.37
C GLU A 391 -25.55 -11.28 -18.16
#